data_acdc6bb06789b1617047e272cafb38fd
#
_entry.id   acdc6bb06789b1617047e272cafb38fd
#
_cell.length_a   1.000
_cell.length_b   1.000
_cell.length_c   1.000
_cell.angle_alpha   90.00
_cell.angle_beta   90.00
_cell.angle_gamma   90.00
#
_symmetry.space_group_name_H-M   'P 1'
#
loop_
_entity.id
_entity.type
_entity.pdbx_description
1 polymer ?
#
loop_
_entity_poly.entity_id
_entity_poly.type
_entity_poly.pdbx_seq_one_letter_code
_entity_poly.pdbx_strand_id
1 'polypeptide(L)'
;MISNNIKSWRKFSLLGLSLALMNTSCIDYMDNVNPNEVTEEMMGVDNLKTGAFFSQMWRRVVIIKDGEMMDSDYQIAQQLSHDQYAGYIAATLGSTAHNGQYIFQESWVNATFDYAFTGIMAPWQNIHKIATEQGLEEVDALATVVKVAGMHRIADTFGPIPYVNYGASNQYDPLDKIYEKFFEELGSAIEILGNYVSGNSSAKLMSDYDYIYGGSVAQWVKFANTLRLRLAMRVAYANPQLAQEQAELSVNSPYGLIETKADRAELNHGLLSYHHPLQEIAYNFNAGDCRPCASIVAYMDGLNDPRISKYFTLTGDGGYNGVRIGISTSNMANYQGTKVSNLNMDASTTPVVWMTAAESFFLRAEGALRGWNMGGDAKTFYEQGVRVSFEENEAGSADNYLADDTSTPKAYEDQVGSDNYTFSTEVTPAWDEADDFEGKLERIITQKWIALYPDGPEGWSEYRRTGYPELIPVVVNGSNGTIDTELQVRRLPYTRDEKINNAEGVASGIAALGGADNGGTKLWWDKRDR
;
A
#
# COMPACT_ATOMS: atom_id res chain seq x y z
N MET A 1 -44.09 -21.96 86.07
CA MET A 1 -43.63 -22.63 84.85
C MET A 1 -42.48 -21.84 84.23
N ILE A 2 -41.31 -21.92 84.83
CA ILE A 2 -40.10 -21.41 84.25
C ILE A 2 -38.98 -22.29 84.81
N SER A 3 -38.44 -23.17 84.03
CA SER A 3 -37.23 -23.90 84.31
C SER A 3 -36.72 -24.55 83.01
N ASN A 4 -35.43 -24.42 82.77
CA ASN A 4 -34.66 -25.10 81.75
C ASN A 4 -34.30 -24.22 80.49
N ASN A 5 -33.24 -23.42 80.62
CA ASN A 5 -32.46 -23.09 79.46
C ASN A 5 -31.07 -22.47 79.84
N ILE A 6 -30.25 -23.18 80.65
CA ILE A 6 -28.88 -22.75 81.00
C ILE A 6 -27.81 -23.78 80.56
N LYS A 7 -28.12 -24.78 79.78
CA LYS A 7 -27.09 -25.77 79.34
C LYS A 7 -26.69 -25.73 77.85
N SER A 8 -27.17 -24.80 77.06
CA SER A 8 -26.84 -24.76 75.62
C SER A 8 -25.73 -23.76 75.25
N TRP A 9 -25.35 -22.83 76.11
CA TRP A 9 -24.38 -21.76 75.78
C TRP A 9 -22.90 -22.13 75.94
N ARG A 10 -22.54 -23.24 76.58
CA ARG A 10 -21.15 -23.68 76.71
C ARG A 10 -20.62 -24.54 75.57
N LYS A 11 -21.47 -25.02 74.67
CA LYS A 11 -21.05 -25.81 73.49
C LYS A 11 -20.89 -24.95 72.19
N PHE A 12 -21.44 -23.75 72.19
CA PHE A 12 -21.27 -22.84 71.03
C PHE A 12 -20.01 -21.99 71.09
N SER A 13 -19.41 -21.81 72.25
CA SER A 13 -18.18 -20.99 72.40
C SER A 13 -16.91 -21.75 71.98
N LEU A 14 -16.91 -23.09 71.94
CA LEU A 14 -15.74 -23.86 71.49
C LEU A 14 -15.76 -24.16 69.98
N LEU A 15 -16.91 -24.11 69.34
CA LEU A 15 -16.99 -24.25 67.88
C LEU A 15 -16.69 -22.94 67.11
N GLY A 16 -16.92 -21.79 67.74
CA GLY A 16 -16.62 -20.47 67.17
C GLY A 16 -15.13 -20.15 67.19
N LEU A 17 -14.34 -20.70 68.12
CA LEU A 17 -12.88 -20.45 68.20
C LEU A 17 -12.08 -21.37 67.27
N SER A 18 -12.59 -22.53 66.88
CA SER A 18 -11.93 -23.43 65.94
C SER A 18 -12.20 -23.06 64.47
N LEU A 19 -13.27 -22.31 64.15
CA LEU A 19 -13.51 -21.77 62.82
C LEU A 19 -12.74 -20.44 62.55
N ALA A 20 -12.35 -19.69 63.61
CA ALA A 20 -11.59 -18.45 63.46
C ALA A 20 -10.08 -18.68 63.25
N LEU A 21 -9.58 -19.89 63.54
CA LEU A 21 -8.17 -20.25 63.38
C LEU A 21 -7.87 -20.98 62.04
N MET A 22 -8.90 -21.31 61.26
CA MET A 22 -8.70 -21.90 59.93
C MET A 22 -8.79 -20.90 58.74
N ASN A 23 -9.01 -19.60 59.04
CA ASN A 23 -9.13 -18.60 57.97
C ASN A 23 -7.89 -17.69 57.82
N THR A 24 -6.75 -18.00 58.43
CA THR A 24 -5.55 -17.21 58.28
C THR A 24 -4.38 -17.95 57.60
N SER A 25 -4.65 -19.07 56.92
CA SER A 25 -3.58 -19.90 56.35
C SER A 25 -3.74 -20.27 54.89
N CYS A 26 -4.60 -19.62 54.10
CA CYS A 26 -4.74 -19.94 52.69
C CYS A 26 -5.16 -18.75 51.83
N ILE A 27 -4.77 -17.52 52.14
CA ILE A 27 -5.05 -16.36 51.28
C ILE A 27 -3.81 -15.92 50.50
N ASP A 28 -2.61 -16.39 50.81
CA ASP A 28 -1.37 -16.01 50.10
C ASP A 28 -0.93 -17.00 49.01
N TYR A 29 -1.79 -17.91 48.55
CA TYR A 29 -1.43 -18.88 47.49
C TYR A 29 -2.57 -19.17 46.53
N MET A 30 -3.32 -18.16 46.16
CA MET A 30 -4.14 -18.17 44.94
C MET A 30 -3.87 -16.90 44.16
N ASP A 31 -2.63 -16.72 43.72
CA ASP A 31 -2.41 -16.09 42.44
C ASP A 31 -3.12 -17.02 41.46
N ASN A 32 -4.28 -16.59 41.01
CA ASN A 32 -5.05 -17.29 39.99
C ASN A 32 -4.32 -17.08 38.65
N VAL A 33 -3.10 -17.62 38.57
CA VAL A 33 -2.31 -17.62 37.35
C VAL A 33 -2.98 -18.64 36.45
N ASN A 34 -3.83 -18.17 35.56
CA ASN A 34 -4.31 -18.99 34.46
C ASN A 34 -3.07 -19.51 33.72
N PRO A 35 -2.77 -20.83 33.74
CA PRO A 35 -1.56 -21.35 33.09
C PRO A 35 -1.53 -21.13 31.58
N ASN A 36 -2.64 -20.65 31.00
CA ASN A 36 -2.77 -20.24 29.59
C ASN A 36 -2.77 -18.71 29.42
N GLU A 37 -2.58 -17.93 30.49
CA GLU A 37 -2.50 -16.49 30.41
C GLU A 37 -1.03 -16.08 30.14
N VAL A 38 -0.81 -15.40 29.04
CA VAL A 38 0.50 -14.86 28.68
C VAL A 38 0.82 -13.72 29.67
N THR A 39 1.80 -13.93 30.54
CA THR A 39 2.21 -12.91 31.53
C THR A 39 2.99 -11.77 30.87
N GLU A 40 3.05 -10.59 31.51
CA GLU A 40 3.87 -9.47 31.01
C GLU A 40 5.36 -9.85 30.88
N GLU A 41 5.86 -10.72 31.75
CA GLU A 41 7.23 -11.23 31.71
C GLU A 41 7.43 -12.15 30.47
N MET A 42 6.45 -13.02 30.16
CA MET A 42 6.46 -13.84 28.94
C MET A 42 6.35 -12.99 27.69
N MET A 43 5.62 -11.86 27.72
CA MET A 43 5.51 -10.92 26.60
C MET A 43 6.77 -10.06 26.41
N GLY A 44 7.63 -9.96 27.40
CA GLY A 44 8.95 -9.30 27.29
C GLY A 44 10.03 -10.20 26.69
N VAL A 45 9.82 -11.52 26.66
CA VAL A 45 10.76 -12.47 26.04
C VAL A 45 10.64 -12.37 24.52
N ASP A 46 11.79 -12.27 23.84
CA ASP A 46 11.91 -12.28 22.37
C ASP A 46 11.10 -11.20 21.64
N ASN A 47 10.86 -10.04 22.26
CA ASN A 47 10.06 -8.94 21.70
C ASN A 47 8.60 -9.32 21.36
N LEU A 48 8.02 -10.34 21.99
CA LEU A 48 6.67 -10.83 21.67
C LEU A 48 5.63 -9.70 21.67
N LYS A 49 5.71 -8.77 22.64
CA LYS A 49 4.75 -7.67 22.77
C LYS A 49 4.83 -6.68 21.59
N THR A 50 6.04 -6.23 21.23
CA THR A 50 6.26 -5.35 20.08
C THR A 50 6.08 -6.09 18.76
N GLY A 51 6.51 -7.35 18.69
CA GLY A 51 6.39 -8.21 17.52
C GLY A 51 4.95 -8.49 17.10
N ALA A 52 4.05 -8.72 18.06
CA ALA A 52 2.63 -8.90 17.78
C ALA A 52 2.01 -7.65 17.12
N PHE A 53 2.34 -6.45 17.60
CA PHE A 53 1.90 -5.21 16.98
C PHE A 53 2.57 -4.98 15.62
N PHE A 54 3.86 -5.29 15.49
CA PHE A 54 4.58 -5.20 14.22
C PHE A 54 3.94 -6.10 13.15
N SER A 55 3.54 -7.32 13.54
CA SER A 55 2.82 -8.24 12.65
C SER A 55 1.46 -7.71 12.18
N GLN A 56 0.77 -6.93 13.00
CA GLN A 56 -0.47 -6.27 12.57
C GLN A 56 -0.19 -5.17 11.53
N MET A 57 0.90 -4.42 11.69
CA MET A 57 1.24 -3.29 10.82
C MET A 57 1.54 -3.73 9.38
N TRP A 58 2.51 -4.64 9.18
CA TRP A 58 2.91 -5.00 7.82
C TRP A 58 1.78 -5.69 7.04
N ARG A 59 0.88 -6.42 7.69
CA ARG A 59 -0.32 -7.03 7.08
C ARG A 59 -1.30 -6.02 6.50
N ARG A 60 -1.20 -4.75 6.88
CA ARG A 60 -2.08 -3.66 6.45
C ARG A 60 -1.41 -2.66 5.51
N VAL A 61 -0.12 -2.77 5.26
CA VAL A 61 0.56 -1.97 4.21
C VAL A 61 0.06 -2.39 2.83
N VAL A 62 0.04 -3.69 2.54
CA VAL A 62 -0.77 -4.31 1.48
C VAL A 62 -1.52 -5.47 2.13
N ILE A 63 -2.84 -5.46 2.04
CA ILE A 63 -3.69 -6.42 2.72
C ILE A 63 -3.53 -7.80 2.08
N ILE A 64 -3.35 -8.85 2.90
CA ILE A 64 -3.18 -10.23 2.44
C ILE A 64 -4.24 -11.16 3.03
N LYS A 65 -4.38 -12.35 2.44
CA LYS A 65 -5.17 -13.45 2.99
C LYS A 65 -4.24 -14.47 3.65
N ASP A 66 -4.20 -14.48 4.97
CA ASP A 66 -3.34 -15.37 5.76
C ASP A 66 -4.10 -16.23 6.80
N GLY A 67 -5.39 -16.41 6.57
CA GLY A 67 -6.28 -17.15 7.48
C GLY A 67 -6.98 -16.26 8.52
N GLU A 68 -6.44 -15.11 8.86
CA GLU A 68 -7.06 -14.13 9.75
C GLU A 68 -7.80 -13.03 8.97
N MET A 69 -7.32 -12.72 7.76
CA MET A 69 -7.89 -11.71 6.87
C MET A 69 -8.63 -12.35 5.71
N MET A 70 -9.65 -11.64 5.22
CA MET A 70 -10.49 -12.11 4.12
C MET A 70 -10.05 -11.46 2.80
N ASP A 71 -10.27 -12.15 1.67
CA ASP A 71 -10.04 -11.57 0.33
C ASP A 71 -10.81 -10.28 0.13
N SER A 72 -12.02 -10.21 0.70
CA SER A 72 -12.85 -9.02 0.66
C SER A 72 -12.21 -7.80 1.32
N ASP A 73 -11.30 -7.97 2.30
CA ASP A 73 -10.60 -6.84 2.91
C ASP A 73 -9.72 -6.12 1.88
N TYR A 74 -8.94 -6.87 1.10
CA TYR A 74 -8.16 -6.32 -0.01
C TYR A 74 -9.06 -5.74 -1.09
N GLN A 75 -10.11 -6.48 -1.47
CA GLN A 75 -11.04 -6.07 -2.51
C GLN A 75 -11.67 -4.71 -2.21
N ILE A 76 -12.28 -4.55 -1.05
CA ILE A 76 -13.00 -3.31 -0.71
C ILE A 76 -12.07 -2.15 -0.39
N ALA A 77 -10.91 -2.40 0.22
CA ALA A 77 -9.98 -1.34 0.61
C ALA A 77 -9.03 -0.90 -0.51
N GLN A 78 -8.77 -1.74 -1.50
CA GLN A 78 -7.81 -1.43 -2.56
C GLN A 78 -8.33 -1.75 -3.97
N GLN A 79 -8.73 -3.02 -4.25
CA GLN A 79 -8.97 -3.44 -5.63
C GLN A 79 -10.13 -2.71 -6.29
N LEU A 80 -11.24 -2.47 -5.56
CA LEU A 80 -12.42 -1.78 -6.10
C LEU A 80 -12.25 -0.26 -6.26
N SER A 81 -11.11 0.29 -5.90
CA SER A 81 -10.76 1.70 -6.04
C SER A 81 -9.40 1.87 -6.70
N HIS A 82 -8.32 1.77 -5.95
CA HIS A 82 -6.96 2.11 -6.36
C HIS A 82 -6.48 1.33 -7.57
N ASP A 83 -6.70 -0.01 -7.60
CA ASP A 83 -6.26 -0.84 -8.72
C ASP A 83 -7.04 -0.53 -10.00
N GLN A 84 -8.31 -0.11 -9.87
CA GLN A 84 -9.10 0.38 -11.00
C GLN A 84 -8.60 1.74 -11.47
N TYR A 85 -8.45 2.71 -10.56
CA TYR A 85 -8.03 4.07 -10.92
C TYR A 85 -6.59 4.14 -11.45
N ALA A 86 -5.75 3.16 -11.11
CA ALA A 86 -4.44 2.97 -11.71
C ALA A 86 -4.49 2.41 -13.15
N GLY A 87 -5.64 1.97 -13.62
CA GLY A 87 -5.78 1.33 -14.94
C GLY A 87 -5.25 -0.10 -14.99
N TYR A 88 -5.14 -0.79 -13.83
CA TYR A 88 -4.62 -2.16 -13.76
C TYR A 88 -5.71 -3.22 -13.82
N ILE A 89 -6.78 -3.03 -13.07
CA ILE A 89 -7.85 -4.00 -12.86
C ILE A 89 -9.20 -3.35 -13.14
N ALA A 90 -10.11 -4.09 -13.74
CA ALA A 90 -11.50 -3.67 -13.93
C ALA A 90 -12.46 -4.66 -13.26
N ALA A 91 -13.51 -4.16 -12.63
CA ALA A 91 -14.58 -4.98 -12.09
C ALA A 91 -15.48 -5.51 -13.22
N THR A 92 -15.92 -6.77 -13.10
CA THR A 92 -16.76 -7.45 -14.09
C THR A 92 -18.11 -7.91 -13.53
N LEU A 93 -18.47 -7.52 -12.32
CA LEU A 93 -19.77 -7.76 -11.70
C LEU A 93 -20.50 -6.45 -11.41
N GLY A 94 -21.82 -6.43 -11.65
CA GLY A 94 -22.64 -5.24 -11.38
C GLY A 94 -22.63 -4.78 -9.93
N SER A 95 -22.52 -5.72 -8.98
CA SER A 95 -22.43 -5.40 -7.54
C SER A 95 -21.12 -4.73 -7.12
N THR A 96 -20.05 -4.90 -7.91
CA THR A 96 -18.71 -4.34 -7.63
C THR A 96 -18.34 -3.18 -8.56
N ALA A 97 -19.24 -2.80 -9.45
CA ALA A 97 -19.01 -1.78 -10.49
C ALA A 97 -18.95 -0.33 -9.96
N HIS A 98 -19.52 -0.06 -8.82
CA HIS A 98 -19.86 1.30 -8.38
C HIS A 98 -18.67 2.27 -8.38
N ASN A 99 -17.57 1.90 -7.72
CA ASN A 99 -16.39 2.78 -7.67
C ASN A 99 -15.76 3.00 -9.05
N GLY A 100 -15.77 1.99 -9.92
CA GLY A 100 -15.33 2.12 -11.30
C GLY A 100 -16.22 3.04 -12.15
N GLN A 101 -17.45 3.28 -11.73
CA GLN A 101 -18.37 4.26 -12.31
C GLN A 101 -18.40 5.60 -11.52
N TYR A 102 -17.44 5.81 -10.63
CA TYR A 102 -17.32 7.00 -9.77
C TYR A 102 -18.48 7.19 -8.79
N ILE A 103 -19.11 6.09 -8.38
CA ILE A 103 -20.14 6.05 -7.34
C ILE A 103 -19.54 5.38 -6.12
N PHE A 104 -19.05 6.17 -5.17
CA PHE A 104 -18.34 5.64 -4.00
C PHE A 104 -19.28 4.92 -3.04
N GLN A 105 -18.94 3.67 -2.70
CA GLN A 105 -19.63 2.92 -1.67
C GLN A 105 -19.07 3.31 -0.30
N GLU A 106 -19.92 3.87 0.56
CA GLU A 106 -19.52 4.40 1.88
C GLU A 106 -18.80 3.35 2.74
N SER A 107 -19.28 2.10 2.76
CA SER A 107 -18.66 1.03 3.54
C SER A 107 -17.25 0.67 3.05
N TRP A 108 -16.98 0.77 1.75
CA TRP A 108 -15.66 0.49 1.18
C TRP A 108 -14.69 1.64 1.48
N VAL A 109 -15.16 2.87 1.35
CA VAL A 109 -14.37 4.06 1.73
C VAL A 109 -14.03 4.02 3.22
N ASN A 110 -15.01 3.66 4.09
CA ASN A 110 -14.76 3.46 5.52
C ASN A 110 -13.68 2.38 5.74
N ALA A 111 -13.79 1.21 5.10
CA ALA A 111 -12.83 0.13 5.27
C ALA A 111 -11.40 0.55 4.89
N THR A 112 -11.23 1.31 3.78
CA THR A 112 -9.91 1.82 3.36
C THR A 112 -9.25 2.67 4.45
N PHE A 113 -10.02 3.52 5.11
CA PHE A 113 -9.54 4.39 6.19
C PHE A 113 -9.30 3.60 7.49
N ASP A 114 -10.32 2.87 7.94
CA ASP A 114 -10.32 2.19 9.24
C ASP A 114 -9.24 1.12 9.35
N TYR A 115 -8.99 0.35 8.28
CA TYR A 115 -7.97 -0.70 8.28
C TYR A 115 -6.56 -0.13 8.46
N ALA A 116 -6.29 1.07 7.95
CA ALA A 116 -5.00 1.71 8.14
C ALA A 116 -4.84 2.25 9.57
N PHE A 117 -5.84 2.93 10.11
CA PHE A 117 -5.75 3.48 11.47
C PHE A 117 -5.73 2.40 12.54
N THR A 118 -6.59 1.38 12.42
CA THR A 118 -6.64 0.26 13.37
C THR A 118 -5.48 -0.72 13.22
N GLY A 119 -4.97 -0.91 12.01
CA GLY A 119 -3.93 -1.90 11.74
C GLY A 119 -2.53 -1.35 11.59
N ILE A 120 -2.34 -0.03 11.44
CA ILE A 120 -1.02 0.59 11.32
C ILE A 120 -0.79 1.63 12.41
N MET A 121 -1.63 2.66 12.51
CA MET A 121 -1.40 3.76 13.43
C MET A 121 -1.51 3.35 14.91
N ALA A 122 -2.56 2.62 15.27
CA ALA A 122 -2.76 2.18 16.65
C ALA A 122 -1.69 1.15 17.10
N PRO A 123 -1.33 0.11 16.31
CA PRO A 123 -0.21 -0.77 16.65
C PRO A 123 1.14 -0.03 16.73
N TRP A 124 1.43 0.89 15.79
CA TRP A 124 2.63 1.71 15.86
C TRP A 124 2.71 2.51 17.16
N GLN A 125 1.61 3.15 17.59
CA GLN A 125 1.58 3.93 18.83
C GLN A 125 1.90 3.05 20.06
N ASN A 126 1.43 1.80 20.07
CA ASN A 126 1.77 0.85 21.13
C ASN A 126 3.25 0.47 21.10
N ILE A 127 3.83 0.21 19.92
CA ILE A 127 5.27 -0.06 19.79
C ILE A 127 6.07 1.15 20.25
N HIS A 128 5.74 2.35 19.76
CA HIS A 128 6.42 3.60 20.11
C HIS A 128 6.45 3.84 21.63
N LYS A 129 5.31 3.62 22.30
CA LYS A 129 5.23 3.72 23.76
C LYS A 129 6.16 2.72 24.46
N ILE A 130 6.08 1.43 24.08
CA ILE A 130 6.90 0.37 24.69
C ILE A 130 8.38 0.63 24.42
N ALA A 131 8.73 0.98 23.19
CA ALA A 131 10.11 1.23 22.79
C ALA A 131 10.70 2.44 23.53
N THR A 132 9.94 3.51 23.70
CA THR A 132 10.35 4.70 24.47
C THR A 132 10.58 4.34 25.95
N GLU A 133 9.68 3.55 26.57
CA GLU A 133 9.81 3.14 27.98
C GLU A 133 11.00 2.20 28.20
N GLN A 134 11.41 1.42 27.20
CA GLN A 134 12.45 0.39 27.30
C GLN A 134 13.77 0.77 26.62
N GLY A 135 13.85 1.91 25.94
CA GLY A 135 15.06 2.35 25.21
C GLY A 135 15.35 1.49 23.97
N LEU A 136 14.30 1.03 23.24
CA LEU A 136 14.41 0.19 22.04
C LEU A 136 14.29 1.07 20.77
N GLU A 137 15.26 1.96 20.56
CA GLU A 137 15.24 2.98 19.51
C GLU A 137 15.15 2.35 18.10
N GLU A 138 15.86 1.24 17.87
CA GLU A 138 15.88 0.57 16.57
C GLU A 138 14.53 -0.11 16.25
N VAL A 139 13.84 -0.63 17.27
CA VAL A 139 12.49 -1.21 17.11
C VAL A 139 11.49 -0.13 16.74
N ASP A 140 11.55 1.03 17.40
CA ASP A 140 10.71 2.17 17.07
C ASP A 140 10.98 2.72 15.67
N ALA A 141 12.25 2.84 15.31
CA ALA A 141 12.68 3.28 13.98
C ALA A 141 12.15 2.33 12.89
N LEU A 142 12.27 1.01 13.07
CA LEU A 142 11.74 0.02 12.12
C LEU A 142 10.22 0.09 12.01
N ALA A 143 9.51 0.18 13.14
CA ALA A 143 8.06 0.34 13.14
C ALA A 143 7.62 1.64 12.46
N THR A 144 8.39 2.71 12.62
CA THR A 144 8.15 4.00 11.96
C THR A 144 8.31 3.90 10.44
N VAL A 145 9.29 3.16 9.94
CA VAL A 145 9.41 2.88 8.48
C VAL A 145 8.15 2.18 7.95
N VAL A 146 7.66 1.15 8.65
CA VAL A 146 6.44 0.43 8.25
C VAL A 146 5.20 1.34 8.35
N LYS A 147 5.12 2.19 9.38
CA LYS A 147 4.06 3.20 9.49
C LYS A 147 4.04 4.12 8.27
N VAL A 148 5.17 4.71 7.89
CA VAL A 148 5.23 5.60 6.73
C VAL A 148 4.90 4.83 5.44
N ALA A 149 5.38 3.58 5.29
CA ALA A 149 5.07 2.73 4.14
C ALA A 149 3.57 2.48 3.93
N GLY A 150 2.79 2.38 5.01
CA GLY A 150 1.34 2.22 4.91
C GLY A 150 0.59 3.57 4.85
N MET A 151 0.96 4.52 5.70
CA MET A 151 0.17 5.74 5.87
C MET A 151 0.35 6.76 4.74
N HIS A 152 1.47 6.74 3.98
CA HIS A 152 1.56 7.60 2.79
C HIS A 152 0.49 7.22 1.74
N ARG A 153 0.15 5.93 1.60
CA ARG A 153 -0.92 5.45 0.72
C ARG A 153 -2.28 6.04 1.12
N ILE A 154 -2.53 6.17 2.43
CA ILE A 154 -3.77 6.73 2.98
C ILE A 154 -3.80 8.25 2.81
N ALA A 155 -2.68 8.93 3.08
CA ALA A 155 -2.54 10.36 2.83
C ALA A 155 -2.73 10.70 1.34
N ASP A 156 -2.19 9.87 0.44
CA ASP A 156 -2.37 9.99 -1.01
C ASP A 156 -3.79 9.62 -1.49
N THR A 157 -4.56 8.91 -0.66
CA THR A 157 -5.94 8.55 -0.95
C THR A 157 -6.93 9.64 -0.52
N PHE A 158 -6.78 10.16 0.70
CA PHE A 158 -7.76 11.07 1.31
C PHE A 158 -7.30 12.53 1.38
N GLY A 159 -6.00 12.79 1.29
CA GLY A 159 -5.39 14.10 1.53
C GLY A 159 -5.08 14.32 3.01
N PRO A 160 -5.52 15.45 3.62
CA PRO A 160 -5.38 15.68 5.06
C PRO A 160 -5.97 14.53 5.89
N ILE A 161 -5.21 14.02 6.86
CA ILE A 161 -5.60 12.95 7.79
C ILE A 161 -5.00 13.21 9.18
N PRO A 162 -5.47 12.58 10.27
CA PRO A 162 -4.81 12.63 11.57
C PRO A 162 -3.48 11.87 11.51
N TYR A 163 -2.34 12.56 11.52
CA TYR A 163 -1.02 11.93 11.43
C TYR A 163 0.02 12.52 12.37
N VAL A 164 0.33 13.84 12.23
CA VAL A 164 1.43 14.50 12.95
C VAL A 164 1.21 14.48 14.46
N ASN A 165 -0.01 14.71 14.89
CA ASN A 165 -0.41 14.75 16.30
C ASN A 165 -1.33 13.59 16.68
N TYR A 166 -1.21 12.45 16.00
CA TYR A 166 -2.04 11.28 16.26
C TYR A 166 -1.98 10.83 17.72
N GLY A 167 -3.13 10.60 18.31
CA GLY A 167 -3.29 10.24 19.73
C GLY A 167 -3.32 11.43 20.70
N ALA A 168 -2.85 12.61 20.28
CA ALA A 168 -2.93 13.85 21.08
C ALA A 168 -4.00 14.81 20.56
N SER A 169 -4.37 14.72 19.29
CA SER A 169 -5.39 15.53 18.63
C SER A 169 -6.18 14.69 17.63
N ASN A 170 -7.47 15.01 17.48
CA ASN A 170 -8.35 14.44 16.45
C ASN A 170 -8.44 15.34 15.20
N GLN A 171 -7.70 16.45 15.16
CA GLN A 171 -7.65 17.32 13.99
C GLN A 171 -6.88 16.62 12.86
N TYR A 172 -7.29 16.90 11.62
CA TYR A 172 -6.59 16.42 10.44
C TYR A 172 -5.46 17.39 10.09
N ASP A 173 -4.29 16.85 9.87
CA ASP A 173 -3.10 17.63 9.51
C ASP A 173 -3.11 17.95 8.01
N PRO A 174 -2.69 19.16 7.59
CA PRO A 174 -2.50 19.50 6.19
C PRO A 174 -1.50 18.55 5.51
N LEU A 175 -1.75 18.20 4.24
CA LEU A 175 -0.96 17.19 3.54
C LEU A 175 0.52 17.57 3.37
N ASP A 176 0.84 18.86 3.22
CA ASP A 176 2.23 19.34 3.21
C ASP A 176 2.95 19.06 4.54
N LYS A 177 2.25 19.23 5.68
CA LYS A 177 2.80 18.93 7.01
C LYS A 177 2.98 17.44 7.25
N ILE A 178 2.09 16.62 6.71
CA ILE A 178 2.21 15.17 6.74
C ILE A 178 3.46 14.73 5.95
N TYR A 179 3.71 15.30 4.78
CA TYR A 179 4.91 14.98 3.97
C TYR A 179 6.20 15.46 4.63
N GLU A 180 6.23 16.67 5.22
CA GLU A 180 7.35 17.13 6.03
C GLU A 180 7.66 16.12 7.16
N LYS A 181 6.60 15.59 7.82
CA LYS A 181 6.76 14.60 8.89
C LYS A 181 7.23 13.24 8.37
N PHE A 182 6.77 12.78 7.21
CA PHE A 182 7.28 11.57 6.58
C PHE A 182 8.79 11.66 6.33
N PHE A 183 9.29 12.79 5.83
CA PHE A 183 10.71 12.97 5.59
C PHE A 183 11.52 13.04 6.89
N GLU A 184 11.03 13.71 7.91
CA GLU A 184 11.65 13.74 9.25
C GLU A 184 11.76 12.32 9.82
N GLU A 185 10.67 11.57 9.81
CA GLU A 185 10.59 10.22 10.36
C GLU A 185 11.48 9.23 9.61
N LEU A 186 11.45 9.26 8.27
CA LEU A 186 12.33 8.41 7.45
C LEU A 186 13.79 8.80 7.63
N GLY A 187 14.11 10.10 7.70
CA GLY A 187 15.46 10.57 7.93
C GLY A 187 16.04 10.06 9.25
N SER A 188 15.29 10.20 10.34
CA SER A 188 15.66 9.69 11.65
C SER A 188 15.79 8.16 11.67
N ALA A 189 14.82 7.45 11.08
CA ALA A 189 14.86 5.98 11.04
C ALA A 189 16.05 5.45 10.24
N ILE A 190 16.37 6.08 9.09
CA ILE A 190 17.54 5.72 8.28
C ILE A 190 18.84 5.92 9.06
N GLU A 191 18.96 7.00 9.85
CA GLU A 191 20.12 7.25 10.68
C GLU A 191 20.25 6.20 11.79
N ILE A 192 19.18 5.94 12.56
CA ILE A 192 19.20 4.98 13.67
C ILE A 192 19.51 3.56 13.16
N LEU A 193 18.74 3.08 12.17
CA LEU A 193 18.92 1.74 11.62
C LEU A 193 20.25 1.60 10.85
N GLY A 194 20.69 2.67 10.19
CA GLY A 194 21.98 2.73 9.50
C GLY A 194 23.15 2.63 10.49
N ASN A 195 23.10 3.32 11.60
CA ASN A 195 24.08 3.21 12.66
C ASN A 195 24.09 1.79 13.27
N TYR A 196 22.94 1.18 13.43
CA TYR A 196 22.80 -0.19 13.95
C TYR A 196 23.50 -1.23 13.04
N VAL A 197 23.48 -1.05 11.71
CA VAL A 197 24.16 -1.96 10.78
C VAL A 197 25.59 -1.55 10.44
N SER A 198 26.05 -0.34 10.77
CA SER A 198 27.39 0.14 10.39
C SER A 198 28.52 -0.71 10.92
N GLY A 199 28.34 -1.32 12.08
CA GLY A 199 29.29 -2.26 12.70
C GLY A 199 29.04 -3.73 12.37
N ASN A 200 27.87 -4.08 11.83
CA ASN A 200 27.45 -5.45 11.52
C ASN A 200 26.36 -5.46 10.46
N SER A 201 26.74 -5.58 9.19
CA SER A 201 25.78 -5.61 8.06
C SER A 201 24.81 -6.82 8.09
N SER A 202 25.07 -7.83 8.92
CA SER A 202 24.20 -8.98 9.14
C SER A 202 23.30 -8.83 10.35
N ALA A 203 23.26 -7.64 10.97
CA ALA A 203 22.40 -7.37 12.13
C ALA A 203 20.94 -7.63 11.78
N LYS A 204 20.26 -8.27 12.71
CA LYS A 204 18.85 -8.62 12.58
C LYS A 204 18.03 -7.98 13.68
N LEU A 205 16.79 -7.62 13.34
CA LEU A 205 15.81 -7.06 14.26
C LEU A 205 14.45 -7.65 13.96
N MET A 206 13.69 -8.05 14.98
CA MET A 206 12.32 -8.55 14.86
C MET A 206 12.17 -9.75 13.89
N SER A 207 13.19 -10.63 13.78
CA SER A 207 13.27 -11.69 12.78
C SER A 207 12.07 -12.63 12.75
N ASP A 208 11.48 -12.94 13.92
CA ASP A 208 10.33 -13.85 14.04
C ASP A 208 9.01 -13.20 13.62
N TYR A 209 9.01 -11.88 13.39
CA TYR A 209 7.85 -11.08 13.06
C TYR A 209 7.98 -10.33 11.73
N ASP A 210 9.17 -10.35 11.11
CA ASP A 210 9.45 -9.70 9.84
C ASP A 210 9.36 -10.71 8.68
N TYR A 211 8.23 -10.72 8.02
CA TYR A 211 7.98 -11.58 6.86
C TYR A 211 8.33 -10.93 5.52
N ILE A 212 8.96 -9.76 5.53
CA ILE A 212 9.47 -9.07 4.33
C ILE A 212 10.95 -9.45 4.13
N TYR A 213 11.80 -9.13 5.10
CA TYR A 213 13.25 -9.30 5.01
C TYR A 213 13.84 -10.26 6.05
N GLY A 214 13.00 -10.97 6.83
CA GLY A 214 13.45 -11.89 7.86
C GLY A 214 14.37 -11.26 8.91
N GLY A 215 14.09 -10.00 9.24
CA GLY A 215 14.83 -9.20 10.21
C GLY A 215 16.05 -8.47 9.65
N SER A 216 16.37 -8.55 8.36
CA SER A 216 17.55 -7.89 7.77
C SER A 216 17.43 -6.37 7.83
N VAL A 217 18.11 -5.75 8.81
CA VAL A 217 18.06 -4.29 8.99
C VAL A 217 18.70 -3.54 7.82
N ALA A 218 19.74 -4.12 7.20
CA ALA A 218 20.38 -3.52 6.02
C ALA A 218 19.39 -3.37 4.84
N GLN A 219 18.52 -4.37 4.62
CA GLN A 219 17.48 -4.27 3.58
C GLN A 219 16.38 -3.27 3.96
N TRP A 220 16.02 -3.18 5.24
CA TRP A 220 15.06 -2.16 5.71
C TRP A 220 15.58 -0.73 5.54
N VAL A 221 16.89 -0.50 5.71
CA VAL A 221 17.49 0.83 5.44
C VAL A 221 17.42 1.18 3.96
N LYS A 222 17.72 0.23 3.07
CA LYS A 222 17.55 0.43 1.61
C LYS A 222 16.09 0.72 1.25
N PHE A 223 15.15 -0.01 1.86
CA PHE A 223 13.72 0.23 1.67
C PHE A 223 13.33 1.64 2.11
N ALA A 224 13.73 2.06 3.32
CA ALA A 224 13.43 3.39 3.85
C ALA A 224 14.00 4.51 2.96
N ASN A 225 15.22 4.36 2.46
CA ASN A 225 15.83 5.27 1.51
C ASN A 225 15.06 5.35 0.17
N THR A 226 14.63 4.21 -0.36
CA THR A 226 13.89 4.17 -1.62
C THR A 226 12.47 4.73 -1.43
N LEU A 227 11.84 4.46 -0.29
CA LEU A 227 10.56 5.09 0.07
C LEU A 227 10.69 6.62 0.18
N ARG A 228 11.78 7.12 0.80
CA ARG A 228 12.08 8.56 0.84
C ARG A 228 12.19 9.15 -0.56
N LEU A 229 12.85 8.44 -1.49
CA LEU A 229 12.97 8.86 -2.89
C LEU A 229 11.61 8.87 -3.60
N ARG A 230 10.75 7.84 -3.39
CA ARG A 230 9.36 7.81 -3.90
C ARG A 230 8.58 9.04 -3.45
N LEU A 231 8.61 9.34 -2.14
CA LEU A 231 7.90 10.47 -1.58
C LEU A 231 8.47 11.82 -2.05
N ALA A 232 9.77 11.91 -2.28
CA ALA A 232 10.40 13.09 -2.87
C ALA A 232 9.85 13.37 -4.29
N MET A 233 9.75 12.33 -5.15
CA MET A 233 9.15 12.49 -6.48
C MET A 233 7.68 12.87 -6.39
N ARG A 234 6.93 12.38 -5.39
CA ARG A 234 5.52 12.73 -5.19
C ARG A 234 5.31 14.24 -5.05
N VAL A 235 6.18 14.92 -4.34
CA VAL A 235 6.05 16.37 -4.10
C VAL A 235 6.79 17.26 -5.10
N ALA A 236 7.34 16.68 -6.16
CA ALA A 236 8.20 17.39 -7.13
C ALA A 236 7.55 18.60 -7.81
N TYR A 237 6.23 18.60 -7.97
CA TYR A 237 5.49 19.73 -8.54
C TYR A 237 4.95 20.71 -7.48
N ALA A 238 4.71 20.24 -6.25
CA ALA A 238 4.19 21.09 -5.17
C ALA A 238 5.29 21.83 -4.40
N ASN A 239 6.41 21.17 -4.18
CA ASN A 239 7.58 21.73 -3.51
C ASN A 239 8.88 21.19 -4.13
N PRO A 240 9.30 21.72 -5.29
CA PRO A 240 10.47 21.22 -6.03
C PRO A 240 11.77 21.26 -5.23
N GLN A 241 11.95 22.26 -4.37
CA GLN A 241 13.15 22.39 -3.55
C GLN A 241 13.26 21.27 -2.52
N LEU A 242 12.19 21.03 -1.76
CA LEU A 242 12.11 19.93 -0.79
C LEU A 242 12.28 18.57 -1.51
N ALA A 243 11.64 18.41 -2.67
CA ALA A 243 11.74 17.20 -3.47
C ALA A 243 13.18 16.90 -3.88
N GLN A 244 13.88 17.88 -4.43
CA GLN A 244 15.29 17.73 -4.81
C GLN A 244 16.17 17.38 -3.61
N GLU A 245 16.04 18.11 -2.51
CA GLU A 245 16.81 17.87 -1.28
C GLU A 245 16.62 16.42 -0.79
N GLN A 246 15.37 15.97 -0.66
CA GLN A 246 15.07 14.64 -0.15
C GLN A 246 15.50 13.52 -1.12
N ALA A 247 15.37 13.74 -2.42
CA ALA A 247 15.83 12.81 -3.44
C ALA A 247 17.36 12.66 -3.43
N GLU A 248 18.10 13.77 -3.40
CA GLU A 248 19.56 13.76 -3.35
C GLU A 248 20.10 13.16 -2.05
N LEU A 249 19.45 13.41 -0.92
CA LEU A 249 19.77 12.76 0.36
C LEU A 249 19.57 11.23 0.30
N SER A 250 18.54 10.76 -0.41
CA SER A 250 18.29 9.33 -0.58
C SER A 250 19.36 8.66 -1.42
N VAL A 251 19.69 9.25 -2.57
CA VAL A 251 20.67 8.69 -3.51
C VAL A 251 22.10 8.73 -2.95
N ASN A 252 22.45 9.78 -2.19
CA ASN A 252 23.78 9.92 -1.58
C ASN A 252 23.90 9.17 -0.24
N SER A 253 22.88 8.47 0.21
CA SER A 253 22.94 7.68 1.43
C SER A 253 23.98 6.56 1.31
N PRO A 254 24.87 6.36 2.29
CA PRO A 254 25.89 5.31 2.26
C PRO A 254 25.28 3.90 2.33
N TYR A 255 24.01 3.79 2.65
CA TYR A 255 23.31 2.51 2.80
C TYR A 255 22.67 2.03 1.49
N GLY A 256 22.62 2.86 0.44
CA GLY A 256 22.08 2.53 -0.87
C GLY A 256 20.56 2.52 -0.94
N LEU A 257 20.07 2.06 -2.09
CA LEU A 257 18.67 1.94 -2.46
C LEU A 257 18.34 0.47 -2.76
N ILE A 258 17.06 0.17 -3.01
CA ILE A 258 16.65 -1.10 -3.61
C ILE A 258 17.07 -1.08 -5.08
N GLU A 259 18.05 -1.91 -5.49
CA GLU A 259 18.61 -1.90 -6.85
C GLU A 259 18.63 -3.28 -7.52
N THR A 260 18.34 -4.34 -6.78
CA THR A 260 18.34 -5.71 -7.32
C THR A 260 17.06 -6.46 -6.95
N LYS A 261 16.72 -7.51 -7.72
CA LYS A 261 15.61 -8.42 -7.39
C LYS A 261 15.70 -8.94 -5.94
N ALA A 262 16.90 -9.16 -5.42
CA ALA A 262 17.12 -9.65 -4.05
C ALA A 262 16.84 -8.58 -2.97
N ASP A 263 16.89 -7.29 -3.32
CA ASP A 263 16.55 -6.19 -2.41
C ASP A 263 15.04 -5.88 -2.38
N ARG A 264 14.27 -6.40 -3.35
CA ARG A 264 12.84 -6.13 -3.49
C ARG A 264 12.09 -6.35 -2.18
N ALA A 265 11.23 -5.40 -1.81
CA ALA A 265 10.38 -5.54 -0.64
C ALA A 265 9.13 -6.34 -1.02
N GLU A 266 9.06 -7.58 -0.56
CA GLU A 266 7.94 -8.48 -0.82
C GLU A 266 7.66 -9.40 0.37
N LEU A 267 6.42 -9.83 0.51
CA LEU A 267 6.07 -10.86 1.49
C LEU A 267 6.67 -12.21 1.08
N ASN A 268 7.43 -12.79 1.99
CA ASN A 268 8.19 -14.02 1.74
C ASN A 268 7.34 -15.26 2.06
N HIS A 269 6.92 -16.00 1.04
CA HIS A 269 6.20 -17.27 1.18
C HIS A 269 6.96 -18.34 1.98
N GLY A 270 8.29 -18.25 2.08
CA GLY A 270 9.10 -19.14 2.91
C GLY A 270 8.97 -18.86 4.41
N LEU A 271 8.50 -17.66 4.78
CA LEU A 271 8.33 -17.23 6.16
C LEU A 271 6.85 -17.20 6.58
N LEU A 272 5.93 -16.93 5.65
CA LEU A 272 4.50 -16.85 5.90
C LEU A 272 3.73 -17.63 4.83
N SER A 273 2.78 -18.46 5.26
CA SER A 273 1.81 -19.08 4.35
C SER A 273 0.64 -18.14 4.13
N TYR A 274 0.48 -17.64 2.91
CA TYR A 274 -0.64 -16.78 2.52
C TYR A 274 -1.06 -17.05 1.08
N HIS A 275 -2.26 -16.59 0.70
CA HIS A 275 -2.71 -16.54 -0.68
C HIS A 275 -2.67 -15.11 -1.20
N HIS A 276 -2.28 -14.96 -2.47
CA HIS A 276 -2.34 -13.64 -3.11
C HIS A 276 -3.80 -13.21 -3.27
N PRO A 277 -4.27 -12.13 -2.59
CA PRO A 277 -5.70 -11.81 -2.53
C PRO A 277 -6.29 -11.48 -3.91
N LEU A 278 -5.52 -10.84 -4.78
CA LEU A 278 -5.98 -10.49 -6.12
C LEU A 278 -6.21 -11.74 -7.00
N GLN A 279 -5.40 -12.80 -6.80
CA GLN A 279 -5.62 -14.08 -7.49
C GLN A 279 -6.96 -14.70 -7.04
N GLU A 280 -7.22 -14.74 -5.74
CA GLU A 280 -8.49 -15.25 -5.21
C GLU A 280 -9.71 -14.49 -5.76
N ILE A 281 -9.63 -13.16 -5.84
CA ILE A 281 -10.68 -12.32 -6.42
C ILE A 281 -10.88 -12.61 -7.91
N ALA A 282 -9.78 -12.81 -8.66
CA ALA A 282 -9.85 -13.03 -10.09
C ALA A 282 -10.37 -14.41 -10.50
N TYR A 283 -10.25 -15.42 -9.61
CA TYR A 283 -10.56 -16.81 -9.97
C TYR A 283 -11.67 -17.44 -9.12
N ASN A 284 -11.69 -17.19 -7.82
CA ASN A 284 -12.53 -17.95 -6.90
C ASN A 284 -13.69 -17.13 -6.35
N PHE A 285 -13.45 -15.88 -5.98
CA PHE A 285 -14.48 -15.04 -5.40
C PHE A 285 -15.52 -14.66 -6.46
N ASN A 286 -16.80 -14.97 -6.23
CA ASN A 286 -17.89 -14.75 -7.18
C ASN A 286 -17.63 -15.32 -8.59
N ALA A 287 -16.91 -16.42 -8.71
CA ALA A 287 -16.45 -17.00 -9.98
C ALA A 287 -15.53 -16.07 -10.82
N GLY A 288 -14.80 -15.21 -10.13
CA GLY A 288 -13.88 -14.24 -10.72
C GLY A 288 -14.55 -12.91 -11.05
N ASP A 289 -14.41 -11.94 -10.15
CA ASP A 289 -15.14 -10.67 -10.21
C ASP A 289 -14.28 -9.49 -10.71
N CYS A 290 -13.06 -9.77 -11.14
CA CYS A 290 -12.18 -8.80 -11.79
C CYS A 290 -11.40 -9.39 -12.96
N ARG A 291 -10.95 -8.51 -13.85
CA ARG A 291 -10.11 -8.82 -15.02
C ARG A 291 -9.05 -7.72 -15.21
N PRO A 292 -7.99 -7.97 -16.00
CA PRO A 292 -7.07 -6.92 -16.40
C PRO A 292 -7.81 -5.75 -17.04
N CYS A 293 -7.39 -4.52 -16.69
CA CYS A 293 -7.93 -3.32 -17.33
C CYS A 293 -7.47 -3.22 -18.78
N ALA A 294 -8.35 -2.69 -19.64
CA ALA A 294 -8.05 -2.42 -21.05
C ALA A 294 -6.82 -1.53 -21.22
N SER A 295 -6.59 -0.55 -20.34
CA SER A 295 -5.44 0.34 -20.43
C SER A 295 -4.12 -0.42 -20.38
N ILE A 296 -3.86 -1.21 -19.33
CA ILE A 296 -2.58 -1.91 -19.21
C ILE A 296 -2.38 -2.97 -20.29
N VAL A 297 -3.44 -3.68 -20.67
CA VAL A 297 -3.35 -4.68 -21.75
C VAL A 297 -3.02 -4.01 -23.07
N ALA A 298 -3.67 -2.90 -23.42
CA ALA A 298 -3.44 -2.18 -24.67
C ALA A 298 -2.02 -1.60 -24.77
N TYR A 299 -1.47 -1.09 -23.67
CA TYR A 299 -0.07 -0.65 -23.61
C TYR A 299 0.87 -1.83 -23.84
N MET A 300 0.76 -2.88 -23.04
CA MET A 300 1.72 -3.98 -23.09
C MET A 300 1.66 -4.76 -24.41
N ASP A 301 0.45 -4.99 -24.97
CA ASP A 301 0.27 -5.66 -26.26
C ASP A 301 0.77 -4.77 -27.42
N GLY A 302 0.47 -3.48 -27.39
CA GLY A 302 0.90 -2.51 -28.40
C GLY A 302 2.41 -2.28 -28.43
N LEU A 303 3.04 -2.22 -27.26
CA LEU A 303 4.49 -2.07 -27.12
C LEU A 303 5.26 -3.39 -27.34
N ASN A 304 4.60 -4.49 -27.69
CA ASN A 304 5.19 -5.82 -27.79
C ASN A 304 5.95 -6.24 -26.51
N ASP A 305 5.40 -5.89 -25.34
CA ASP A 305 6.06 -6.09 -24.05
C ASP A 305 6.01 -7.56 -23.61
N PRO A 306 7.15 -8.28 -23.51
CA PRO A 306 7.15 -9.69 -23.12
C PRO A 306 6.61 -9.97 -21.72
N ARG A 307 6.61 -8.96 -20.82
CA ARG A 307 6.05 -9.06 -19.47
C ARG A 307 4.54 -9.32 -19.49
N ILE A 308 3.85 -9.03 -20.60
CA ILE A 308 2.40 -9.26 -20.73
C ILE A 308 2.03 -10.73 -20.44
N SER A 309 2.84 -11.68 -20.90
CA SER A 309 2.62 -13.12 -20.67
C SER A 309 2.87 -13.53 -19.20
N LYS A 310 3.56 -12.69 -18.42
CA LYS A 310 3.79 -12.90 -16.99
C LYS A 310 2.68 -12.32 -16.13
N TYR A 311 2.03 -11.28 -16.64
CA TYR A 311 0.94 -10.59 -15.95
C TYR A 311 -0.43 -11.16 -16.28
N PHE A 312 -0.65 -11.60 -17.53
CA PHE A 312 -1.98 -11.96 -18.02
C PHE A 312 -1.98 -13.27 -18.78
N THR A 313 -3.13 -13.96 -18.74
CA THR A 313 -3.38 -15.16 -19.53
C THR A 313 -3.87 -14.78 -20.93
N LEU A 314 -3.65 -15.67 -21.89
CA LEU A 314 -4.24 -15.54 -23.22
C LEU A 314 -5.77 -15.68 -23.17
N THR A 315 -6.44 -15.02 -24.10
CA THR A 315 -7.85 -15.23 -24.42
C THR A 315 -8.04 -16.54 -25.19
N GLY A 316 -9.28 -16.97 -25.41
CA GLY A 316 -9.57 -18.22 -26.13
C GLY A 316 -9.15 -18.23 -27.59
N ASP A 317 -8.97 -17.07 -28.23
CA ASP A 317 -8.45 -16.89 -29.57
C ASP A 317 -6.94 -16.69 -29.68
N GLY A 318 -6.25 -16.69 -28.54
CA GLY A 318 -4.80 -16.66 -28.45
C GLY A 318 -4.18 -15.26 -28.38
N GLY A 319 -5.01 -14.22 -28.19
CA GLY A 319 -4.56 -12.83 -27.99
C GLY A 319 -4.60 -12.40 -26.53
N TYR A 320 -4.50 -11.08 -26.30
CA TYR A 320 -4.73 -10.44 -25.02
C TYR A 320 -5.86 -9.42 -25.17
N ASN A 321 -6.79 -9.40 -24.21
CA ASN A 321 -7.88 -8.44 -24.19
C ASN A 321 -8.25 -8.08 -22.75
N GLY A 322 -8.28 -6.78 -22.44
CA GLY A 322 -8.66 -6.24 -21.14
C GLY A 322 -10.11 -5.78 -21.10
N VAL A 323 -10.54 -5.32 -19.94
CA VAL A 323 -11.88 -4.75 -19.72
C VAL A 323 -11.76 -3.26 -19.43
N ARG A 324 -12.53 -2.43 -20.12
CA ARG A 324 -12.60 -0.99 -19.87
C ARG A 324 -13.28 -0.72 -18.53
N ILE A 325 -12.74 0.22 -17.74
CA ILE A 325 -13.32 0.61 -16.45
C ILE A 325 -14.65 1.33 -16.66
N GLY A 326 -15.60 1.13 -15.76
CA GLY A 326 -16.88 1.84 -15.76
C GLY A 326 -17.82 1.44 -16.90
N ILE A 327 -17.68 0.23 -17.46
CA ILE A 327 -18.64 -0.31 -18.42
C ILE A 327 -20.05 -0.39 -17.81
N SER A 328 -21.07 -0.41 -18.66
CA SER A 328 -22.46 -0.57 -18.22
C SER A 328 -22.65 -1.88 -17.46
N THR A 329 -23.30 -1.82 -16.29
CA THR A 329 -23.59 -3.02 -15.47
C THR A 329 -24.39 -4.09 -16.22
N SER A 330 -25.20 -3.72 -17.20
CA SER A 330 -25.95 -4.66 -18.03
C SER A 330 -25.05 -5.52 -18.94
N ASN A 331 -23.82 -5.08 -19.21
CA ASN A 331 -22.89 -5.76 -20.10
C ASN A 331 -21.81 -6.56 -19.35
N MET A 332 -21.59 -6.29 -18.07
CA MET A 332 -20.46 -6.85 -17.30
C MET A 332 -20.35 -8.37 -17.36
N ALA A 333 -21.46 -9.09 -17.25
CA ALA A 333 -21.45 -10.56 -17.33
C ALA A 333 -20.90 -11.10 -18.68
N ASN A 334 -20.81 -10.27 -19.72
CA ASN A 334 -20.26 -10.68 -21.02
C ASN A 334 -18.72 -10.63 -21.05
N TYR A 335 -18.08 -9.91 -20.10
CA TYR A 335 -16.63 -9.77 -19.99
C TYR A 335 -16.01 -10.83 -19.08
N GLN A 336 -16.51 -12.05 -19.15
CA GLN A 336 -16.05 -13.19 -18.37
C GLN A 336 -15.63 -14.36 -19.27
N GLY A 337 -15.07 -15.39 -18.65
CA GLY A 337 -14.60 -16.58 -19.38
C GLY A 337 -13.38 -16.27 -20.23
N THR A 338 -13.29 -16.90 -21.39
CA THR A 338 -12.12 -16.83 -22.30
C THR A 338 -12.15 -15.68 -23.30
N LYS A 339 -13.20 -14.85 -23.30
CA LYS A 339 -13.29 -13.67 -24.18
C LYS A 339 -12.33 -12.55 -23.79
N VAL A 340 -11.97 -12.51 -22.52
CA VAL A 340 -11.03 -11.54 -21.94
C VAL A 340 -9.93 -12.28 -21.21
N SER A 341 -8.77 -11.67 -21.11
CA SER A 341 -7.64 -12.17 -20.33
C SER A 341 -7.99 -12.26 -18.85
N ASN A 342 -7.29 -13.10 -18.12
CA ASN A 342 -7.30 -13.12 -16.67
C ASN A 342 -5.89 -12.84 -16.13
N LEU A 343 -5.75 -12.69 -14.82
CA LEU A 343 -4.46 -12.49 -14.18
C LEU A 343 -3.65 -13.78 -14.26
N ASN A 344 -2.38 -13.69 -14.62
CA ASN A 344 -1.47 -14.84 -14.59
C ASN A 344 -0.75 -14.89 -13.23
N MET A 345 -1.50 -15.24 -12.19
CA MET A 345 -1.01 -15.31 -10.81
C MET A 345 -1.31 -16.68 -10.22
N ASP A 346 -0.36 -17.20 -9.46
CA ASP A 346 -0.54 -18.36 -8.59
C ASP A 346 -0.80 -17.89 -7.16
N ALA A 347 -1.82 -18.47 -6.51
CA ALA A 347 -2.25 -18.06 -5.19
C ALA A 347 -1.13 -18.17 -4.13
N SER A 348 -0.28 -19.19 -4.25
CA SER A 348 0.65 -19.60 -3.19
C SER A 348 2.12 -19.26 -3.49
N THR A 349 2.43 -18.79 -4.71
CA THR A 349 3.79 -18.50 -5.14
C THR A 349 4.00 -17.10 -5.69
N THR A 350 2.95 -16.43 -6.17
CA THR A 350 3.04 -15.02 -6.58
C THR A 350 3.18 -14.15 -5.33
N PRO A 351 4.28 -13.39 -5.18
CA PRO A 351 4.50 -12.58 -3.98
C PRO A 351 3.65 -11.29 -4.01
N VAL A 352 3.26 -10.83 -2.82
CA VAL A 352 2.76 -9.48 -2.63
C VAL A 352 3.94 -8.53 -2.48
N VAL A 353 4.10 -7.63 -3.44
CA VAL A 353 5.24 -6.71 -3.53
C VAL A 353 4.85 -5.33 -3.00
N TRP A 354 5.71 -4.74 -2.17
CA TRP A 354 5.56 -3.36 -1.66
C TRP A 354 6.37 -2.36 -2.47
N MET A 355 7.55 -2.79 -2.97
CA MET A 355 8.45 -1.94 -3.72
C MET A 355 9.38 -2.79 -4.58
N THR A 356 9.44 -2.49 -5.88
CA THR A 356 10.31 -3.16 -6.85
C THR A 356 11.67 -2.48 -6.94
N ALA A 357 12.68 -3.21 -7.38
CA ALA A 357 13.98 -2.60 -7.67
C ALA A 357 13.93 -1.72 -8.94
N ALA A 358 13.11 -2.10 -9.91
CA ALA A 358 12.88 -1.31 -11.11
C ALA A 358 12.40 0.11 -10.79
N GLU A 359 11.51 0.27 -9.80
CA GLU A 359 11.01 1.58 -9.40
C GLU A 359 12.12 2.54 -8.98
N SER A 360 13.10 2.06 -8.22
CA SER A 360 14.24 2.87 -7.78
C SER A 360 14.97 3.54 -8.96
N PHE A 361 15.15 2.82 -10.05
CA PHE A 361 15.79 3.35 -11.26
C PHE A 361 14.89 4.35 -12.00
N PHE A 362 13.59 4.12 -12.09
CA PHE A 362 12.68 5.09 -12.71
C PHE A 362 12.55 6.39 -11.91
N LEU A 363 12.57 6.31 -10.57
CA LEU A 363 12.62 7.51 -9.70
C LEU A 363 13.90 8.31 -9.94
N ARG A 364 15.05 7.62 -10.08
CA ARG A 364 16.33 8.26 -10.42
C ARG A 364 16.33 8.83 -11.84
N ALA A 365 15.72 8.13 -12.81
CA ALA A 365 15.59 8.62 -14.19
C ALA A 365 14.82 9.95 -14.22
N GLU A 366 13.70 10.05 -13.52
CA GLU A 366 12.94 11.29 -13.42
C GLU A 366 13.73 12.39 -12.70
N GLY A 367 14.39 12.09 -11.58
CA GLY A 367 15.21 13.05 -10.87
C GLY A 367 16.35 13.61 -11.74
N ALA A 368 17.04 12.75 -12.50
CA ALA A 368 18.08 13.14 -13.45
C ALA A 368 17.50 13.98 -14.61
N LEU A 369 16.31 13.63 -15.12
CA LEU A 369 15.60 14.41 -16.14
C LEU A 369 15.26 15.83 -15.64
N ARG A 370 14.99 15.98 -14.33
CA ARG A 370 14.76 17.26 -13.66
C ARG A 370 16.05 18.04 -13.39
N GLY A 371 17.22 17.47 -13.70
CA GLY A 371 18.53 18.08 -13.47
C GLY A 371 19.06 17.91 -12.05
N TRP A 372 18.49 16.98 -11.26
CA TRP A 372 18.94 16.68 -9.90
C TRP A 372 20.13 15.71 -9.92
N ASN A 373 20.95 15.73 -8.88
CA ASN A 373 22.10 14.83 -8.75
C ASN A 373 21.65 13.41 -8.32
N MET A 374 21.32 12.56 -9.30
CA MET A 374 20.87 11.19 -9.08
C MET A 374 22.00 10.14 -9.23
N GLY A 375 23.25 10.59 -9.42
CA GLY A 375 24.41 9.68 -9.59
C GLY A 375 24.55 9.12 -11.01
N GLY A 376 23.84 9.65 -12.00
CA GLY A 376 23.88 9.25 -13.41
C GLY A 376 22.87 10.03 -14.24
N ASP A 377 22.72 9.67 -15.51
CA ASP A 377 21.80 10.31 -16.44
C ASP A 377 20.44 9.59 -16.57
N ALA A 378 19.45 10.31 -17.07
CA ALA A 378 18.07 9.83 -17.17
C ALA A 378 17.93 8.60 -18.05
N LYS A 379 18.62 8.56 -19.22
CA LYS A 379 18.58 7.42 -20.16
C LYS A 379 19.11 6.15 -19.51
N THR A 380 20.30 6.25 -18.90
CA THR A 380 20.94 5.09 -18.23
C THR A 380 20.03 4.52 -17.15
N PHE A 381 19.41 5.34 -16.32
CA PHE A 381 18.48 4.87 -15.30
C PHE A 381 17.19 4.33 -15.87
N TYR A 382 16.63 4.94 -16.91
CA TYR A 382 15.46 4.43 -17.61
C TYR A 382 15.70 3.01 -18.16
N GLU A 383 16.77 2.84 -18.94
CA GLU A 383 17.13 1.54 -19.51
C GLU A 383 17.40 0.49 -18.42
N GLN A 384 18.08 0.88 -17.34
CA GLN A 384 18.32 -0.01 -16.21
C GLN A 384 17.02 -0.41 -15.50
N GLY A 385 16.08 0.53 -15.30
CA GLY A 385 14.77 0.25 -14.73
C GLY A 385 13.99 -0.77 -15.55
N VAL A 386 14.00 -0.65 -16.88
CA VAL A 386 13.37 -1.63 -17.78
C VAL A 386 14.06 -3.00 -17.66
N ARG A 387 15.41 -3.06 -17.69
CA ARG A 387 16.16 -4.32 -17.55
C ARG A 387 15.87 -5.03 -16.24
N VAL A 388 15.87 -4.30 -15.14
CA VAL A 388 15.57 -4.86 -13.81
C VAL A 388 14.11 -5.34 -13.75
N SER A 389 13.15 -4.58 -14.33
CA SER A 389 11.77 -5.05 -14.39
C SER A 389 11.61 -6.34 -15.19
N PHE A 390 12.37 -6.52 -16.28
CA PHE A 390 12.39 -7.77 -17.04
C PHE A 390 12.98 -8.92 -16.22
N GLU A 391 14.06 -8.67 -15.46
CA GLU A 391 14.65 -9.66 -14.55
C GLU A 391 13.69 -10.05 -13.43
N GLU A 392 13.06 -9.08 -12.76
CA GLU A 392 12.09 -9.31 -11.69
C GLU A 392 10.93 -10.20 -12.14
N ASN A 393 10.48 -10.03 -13.39
CA ASN A 393 9.37 -10.76 -14.00
C ASN A 393 9.80 -11.96 -14.86
N GLU A 394 11.09 -12.29 -14.93
CA GLU A 394 11.61 -13.39 -15.74
C GLU A 394 11.16 -13.33 -17.21
N ALA A 395 11.16 -12.12 -17.78
CA ALA A 395 10.67 -11.84 -19.13
C ALA A 395 11.75 -11.94 -20.22
N GLY A 396 12.96 -12.38 -19.87
CA GLY A 396 14.10 -12.53 -20.78
C GLY A 396 14.92 -11.24 -20.93
N SER A 397 15.65 -11.07 -22.05
CA SER A 397 16.43 -9.86 -22.33
C SER A 397 15.54 -8.70 -22.74
N ALA A 398 15.82 -7.52 -22.18
CA ALA A 398 15.15 -6.26 -22.56
C ALA A 398 15.77 -5.60 -23.82
N ASP A 399 16.83 -6.14 -24.41
CA ASP A 399 17.60 -5.43 -25.46
C ASP A 399 16.78 -5.10 -26.70
N ASN A 400 15.99 -6.05 -27.20
CA ASN A 400 15.12 -5.81 -28.37
C ASN A 400 13.98 -4.84 -28.03
N TYR A 401 13.44 -4.90 -26.83
CA TYR A 401 12.40 -4.00 -26.36
C TYR A 401 12.92 -2.56 -26.25
N LEU A 402 14.08 -2.38 -25.65
CA LEU A 402 14.73 -1.07 -25.54
C LEU A 402 15.21 -0.48 -26.87
N ALA A 403 15.32 -1.29 -27.92
CA ALA A 403 15.65 -0.85 -29.27
C ALA A 403 14.42 -0.56 -30.14
N ASP A 404 13.21 -0.82 -29.65
CA ASP A 404 11.97 -0.64 -30.40
C ASP A 404 11.52 0.83 -30.33
N ASP A 405 11.72 1.56 -31.42
CA ASP A 405 11.36 2.96 -31.62
C ASP A 405 10.09 3.15 -32.48
N THR A 406 9.32 2.08 -32.71
CA THR A 406 8.18 2.06 -33.61
C THR A 406 6.86 1.59 -32.97
N SER A 407 6.94 0.70 -31.99
CA SER A 407 5.75 0.16 -31.34
C SER A 407 5.16 1.18 -30.37
N THR A 408 3.84 1.38 -30.48
CA THR A 408 3.06 2.31 -29.64
C THR A 408 1.87 1.59 -29.00
N PRO A 409 1.25 2.16 -27.96
CA PRO A 409 0.05 1.59 -27.37
C PRO A 409 -1.02 1.27 -28.43
N LYS A 410 -1.59 0.07 -28.35
CA LYS A 410 -2.58 -0.42 -29.31
C LYS A 410 -3.95 0.19 -29.02
N ALA A 411 -4.70 0.55 -30.06
CA ALA A 411 -6.09 0.91 -29.88
C ALA A 411 -6.86 -0.22 -29.20
N TYR A 412 -7.66 0.12 -28.19
CA TYR A 412 -8.55 -0.84 -27.55
C TYR A 412 -9.78 -1.09 -28.42
N GLU A 413 -9.96 -2.33 -28.82
CA GLU A 413 -11.16 -2.80 -29.51
C GLU A 413 -12.01 -3.61 -28.53
N ASP A 414 -13.20 -3.14 -28.23
CA ASP A 414 -14.11 -3.83 -27.33
C ASP A 414 -14.68 -5.08 -28.01
N GLN A 415 -14.26 -6.25 -27.57
CA GLN A 415 -14.66 -7.55 -28.11
C GLN A 415 -16.11 -7.96 -27.76
N VAL A 416 -16.75 -7.22 -26.86
CA VAL A 416 -18.06 -7.59 -26.31
C VAL A 416 -19.12 -6.54 -26.61
N GLY A 417 -18.73 -5.27 -26.59
CA GLY A 417 -19.59 -4.12 -26.82
C GLY A 417 -19.11 -3.23 -27.96
N SER A 418 -19.15 -1.93 -27.77
CA SER A 418 -18.73 -0.91 -28.73
C SER A 418 -17.93 0.22 -28.11
N ASP A 419 -17.38 -0.02 -26.92
CA ASP A 419 -16.71 0.99 -26.12
C ASP A 419 -15.21 1.11 -26.45
N ASN A 420 -14.89 1.17 -27.76
CA ASN A 420 -13.54 1.28 -28.30
C ASN A 420 -12.84 2.57 -27.83
N TYR A 421 -11.51 2.55 -27.84
CA TYR A 421 -10.69 3.71 -27.55
C TYR A 421 -9.39 3.71 -28.37
N THR A 422 -9.00 4.88 -28.84
CA THR A 422 -7.71 5.08 -29.54
C THR A 422 -6.89 6.07 -28.72
N PHE A 423 -5.68 5.66 -28.35
CA PHE A 423 -4.76 6.51 -27.61
C PHE A 423 -4.23 7.65 -28.51
N SER A 424 -3.94 8.79 -27.88
CA SER A 424 -3.28 9.92 -28.53
C SER A 424 -1.76 9.87 -28.38
N THR A 425 -1.26 9.09 -27.41
CA THR A 425 0.17 8.93 -27.17
C THR A 425 0.85 8.10 -28.26
N GLU A 426 2.06 8.51 -28.63
CA GLU A 426 2.96 7.80 -29.54
C GLU A 426 4.22 7.29 -28.80
N VAL A 427 4.14 7.12 -27.47
CA VAL A 427 5.28 6.68 -26.66
C VAL A 427 5.76 5.30 -27.09
N THR A 428 7.08 5.17 -27.28
CA THR A 428 7.76 3.92 -27.64
C THR A 428 8.66 3.42 -26.53
N PRO A 429 9.08 2.13 -26.52
CA PRO A 429 10.03 1.60 -25.53
C PRO A 429 11.43 2.21 -25.63
N ALA A 430 11.91 2.54 -26.85
CA ALA A 430 13.24 3.11 -27.04
C ALA A 430 13.32 4.53 -26.47
N TRP A 431 14.44 4.83 -25.83
CA TRP A 431 14.72 6.21 -25.40
C TRP A 431 14.99 7.11 -26.60
N ASP A 432 14.28 8.23 -26.69
CA ASP A 432 14.51 9.25 -27.71
C ASP A 432 15.17 10.48 -27.10
N GLU A 433 16.38 10.80 -27.58
CA GLU A 433 17.10 12.01 -27.17
C GLU A 433 16.49 13.29 -27.73
N ALA A 434 15.75 13.17 -28.84
CA ALA A 434 15.11 14.33 -29.47
C ALA A 434 13.83 14.77 -28.74
N ASP A 435 13.23 13.91 -27.92
CA ASP A 435 12.06 14.26 -27.13
C ASP A 435 12.37 15.43 -26.19
N ASP A 436 11.36 16.23 -25.95
CA ASP A 436 11.39 17.26 -24.90
C ASP A 436 11.27 16.61 -23.49
N PHE A 437 11.16 17.46 -22.48
CA PHE A 437 11.00 17.00 -21.09
C PHE A 437 9.74 16.13 -20.92
N GLU A 438 8.63 16.51 -21.54
CA GLU A 438 7.34 15.82 -21.37
C GLU A 438 7.37 14.45 -22.06
N GLY A 439 7.90 14.33 -23.27
CA GLY A 439 8.01 13.03 -23.95
C GLY A 439 8.94 12.06 -23.20
N LYS A 440 10.06 12.55 -22.68
CA LYS A 440 10.96 11.76 -21.83
C LYS A 440 10.28 11.34 -20.51
N LEU A 441 9.54 12.26 -19.88
CA LEU A 441 8.81 11.96 -18.66
C LEU A 441 7.71 10.93 -18.89
N GLU A 442 6.93 11.07 -19.95
CA GLU A 442 5.89 10.09 -20.32
C GLU A 442 6.48 8.69 -20.48
N ARG A 443 7.63 8.57 -21.16
CA ARG A 443 8.33 7.31 -21.37
C ARG A 443 8.77 6.68 -20.03
N ILE A 444 9.38 7.47 -19.14
CA ILE A 444 9.80 7.02 -17.81
C ILE A 444 8.59 6.53 -17.01
N ILE A 445 7.53 7.34 -16.95
CA ILE A 445 6.35 7.02 -16.13
C ILE A 445 5.57 5.85 -16.69
N THR A 446 5.45 5.72 -18.01
CA THR A 446 4.82 4.56 -18.64
C THR A 446 5.52 3.26 -18.26
N GLN A 447 6.85 3.21 -18.34
CA GLN A 447 7.61 2.02 -17.94
C GLN A 447 7.59 1.77 -16.43
N LYS A 448 7.64 2.83 -15.63
CA LYS A 448 7.43 2.75 -14.17
C LYS A 448 6.06 2.16 -13.85
N TRP A 449 5.00 2.65 -14.49
CA TRP A 449 3.64 2.20 -14.29
C TRP A 449 3.47 0.71 -14.64
N ILE A 450 4.05 0.25 -15.76
CA ILE A 450 4.05 -1.19 -16.11
C ILE A 450 4.80 -2.00 -15.04
N ALA A 451 5.95 -1.52 -14.57
CA ALA A 451 6.76 -2.22 -13.57
C ALA A 451 6.14 -2.25 -12.17
N LEU A 452 5.27 -1.29 -11.84
CA LEU A 452 4.54 -1.21 -10.56
C LEU A 452 3.36 -2.19 -10.48
N TYR A 453 2.87 -2.75 -11.60
CA TYR A 453 1.74 -3.68 -11.57
C TYR A 453 1.98 -4.81 -10.56
N PRO A 454 1.04 -5.13 -9.64
CA PRO A 454 -0.30 -4.56 -9.47
C PRO A 454 -0.44 -3.53 -8.32
N ASP A 455 0.59 -2.74 -8.00
CA ASP A 455 0.52 -1.72 -6.92
C ASP A 455 -0.37 -0.53 -7.33
N GLY A 456 -1.70 -0.70 -7.23
CA GLY A 456 -2.68 0.30 -7.63
C GLY A 456 -2.55 1.64 -6.91
N PRO A 457 -2.35 1.72 -5.59
CA PRO A 457 -2.16 2.99 -4.89
C PRO A 457 -1.01 3.83 -5.44
N GLU A 458 0.13 3.21 -5.77
CA GLU A 458 1.27 3.92 -6.35
C GLU A 458 1.01 4.29 -7.81
N GLY A 459 0.51 3.34 -8.63
CA GLY A 459 0.17 3.61 -10.04
C GLY A 459 -0.85 4.74 -10.20
N TRP A 460 -1.90 4.78 -9.37
CA TRP A 460 -2.88 5.86 -9.36
C TRP A 460 -2.29 7.20 -8.92
N SER A 461 -1.39 7.18 -7.93
CA SER A 461 -0.72 8.39 -7.47
C SER A 461 0.20 8.97 -8.53
N GLU A 462 0.94 8.15 -9.26
CA GLU A 462 1.78 8.58 -10.38
C GLU A 462 0.96 9.18 -11.54
N TYR A 463 -0.16 8.53 -11.90
CA TYR A 463 -1.08 9.08 -12.88
C TYR A 463 -1.59 10.47 -12.46
N ARG A 464 -2.07 10.63 -11.23
CA ARG A 464 -2.56 11.93 -10.73
C ARG A 464 -1.47 12.99 -10.72
N ARG A 465 -0.24 12.62 -10.36
CA ARG A 465 0.90 13.52 -10.26
C ARG A 465 1.40 14.01 -11.61
N THR A 466 1.44 13.12 -12.60
CA THR A 466 2.10 13.36 -13.90
C THR A 466 1.15 13.47 -15.08
N GLY A 467 -0.04 12.91 -14.99
CA GLY A 467 -0.96 12.72 -16.11
C GLY A 467 -0.58 11.54 -17.01
N TYR A 468 0.45 10.76 -16.66
CA TYR A 468 0.93 9.61 -17.43
C TYR A 468 0.80 8.28 -16.68
N PRO A 469 0.64 7.16 -17.44
CA PRO A 469 0.35 7.09 -18.88
C PRO A 469 -1.06 7.61 -19.20
N GLU A 470 -1.37 7.82 -20.47
CA GLU A 470 -2.74 8.08 -20.92
C GLU A 470 -3.62 6.86 -20.60
N LEU A 471 -4.60 7.02 -19.71
CA LEU A 471 -5.52 5.96 -19.33
C LEU A 471 -6.85 6.08 -20.08
N ILE A 472 -7.45 4.95 -20.43
CA ILE A 472 -8.77 4.93 -21.08
C ILE A 472 -9.81 5.48 -20.09
N PRO A 473 -10.55 6.56 -20.44
CA PRO A 473 -11.58 7.12 -19.58
C PRO A 473 -12.72 6.13 -19.33
N VAL A 474 -13.42 6.28 -18.21
CA VAL A 474 -14.58 5.43 -17.88
C VAL A 474 -15.71 5.60 -18.89
N VAL A 475 -16.48 4.53 -19.11
CA VAL A 475 -17.67 4.58 -20.00
C VAL A 475 -18.82 5.31 -19.32
N VAL A 476 -19.11 4.95 -18.08
CA VAL A 476 -20.19 5.55 -17.28
C VAL A 476 -19.58 6.35 -16.12
N ASN A 477 -19.81 7.65 -16.13
CA ASN A 477 -19.47 8.54 -15.02
C ASN A 477 -20.73 8.84 -14.21
N GLY A 478 -20.89 8.16 -13.08
CA GLY A 478 -22.05 8.32 -12.17
C GLY A 478 -21.83 9.37 -11.07
N SER A 479 -20.77 10.17 -11.15
CA SER A 479 -20.43 11.17 -10.11
C SER A 479 -21.36 12.39 -10.07
N ASN A 480 -22.36 12.49 -10.95
CA ASN A 480 -23.23 13.66 -11.08
C ASN A 480 -22.45 14.97 -11.34
N GLY A 481 -21.35 14.90 -12.09
CA GLY A 481 -20.54 16.04 -12.48
C GLY A 481 -19.53 16.51 -11.41
N THR A 482 -19.34 15.77 -10.32
CA THR A 482 -18.34 16.10 -9.30
C THR A 482 -16.93 15.63 -9.66
N ILE A 483 -16.81 14.72 -10.62
CA ILE A 483 -15.55 14.19 -11.12
C ILE A 483 -15.53 14.37 -12.64
N ASP A 484 -14.48 15.01 -13.14
CA ASP A 484 -14.22 15.12 -14.57
C ASP A 484 -13.80 13.74 -15.13
N THR A 485 -14.36 13.35 -16.29
CA THR A 485 -14.13 12.03 -16.87
C THR A 485 -12.70 11.84 -17.37
N GLU A 486 -12.08 12.89 -17.91
CA GLU A 486 -10.71 12.86 -18.43
C GLU A 486 -9.66 12.95 -17.30
N LEU A 487 -9.92 13.80 -16.31
CA LEU A 487 -9.05 13.92 -15.13
C LEU A 487 -9.19 12.75 -14.17
N GLN A 488 -10.29 12.03 -14.24
CA GLN A 488 -10.62 10.87 -13.40
C GLN A 488 -10.67 11.17 -11.90
N VAL A 489 -10.73 10.14 -11.05
CA VAL A 489 -10.79 10.29 -9.59
C VAL A 489 -9.46 10.83 -9.08
N ARG A 490 -9.54 11.91 -8.28
CA ARG A 490 -8.36 12.59 -7.69
C ARG A 490 -8.13 12.22 -6.22
N ARG A 491 -9.16 11.78 -5.51
CA ARG A 491 -9.12 11.31 -4.11
C ARG A 491 -10.39 10.55 -3.75
N LEU A 492 -10.38 9.84 -2.63
CA LEU A 492 -11.61 9.38 -2.00
C LEU A 492 -12.15 10.45 -1.03
N PRO A 493 -13.48 10.66 -0.93
CA PRO A 493 -14.06 11.54 0.06
C PRO A 493 -13.83 11.01 1.48
N TYR A 494 -13.89 11.87 2.49
CA TYR A 494 -13.82 11.43 3.88
C TYR A 494 -14.96 10.48 4.24
N THR A 495 -14.67 9.56 5.15
CA THR A 495 -15.58 8.48 5.49
C THR A 495 -16.82 8.99 6.20
N ARG A 496 -17.91 8.25 6.06
CA ARG A 496 -19.15 8.56 6.78
C ARG A 496 -18.96 8.51 8.29
N ASP A 497 -18.21 7.50 8.75
CA ASP A 497 -18.03 7.26 10.17
C ASP A 497 -17.20 8.37 10.82
N GLU A 498 -16.16 8.87 10.14
CA GLU A 498 -15.42 10.07 10.58
C GLU A 498 -16.31 11.33 10.60
N LYS A 499 -17.15 11.54 9.60
CA LYS A 499 -18.11 12.65 9.57
C LYS A 499 -19.10 12.65 10.75
N ILE A 500 -19.42 11.47 11.27
CA ILE A 500 -20.32 11.30 12.43
C ILE A 500 -19.52 11.39 13.74
N ASN A 501 -18.40 10.68 13.85
CA ASN A 501 -17.69 10.49 15.11
C ASN A 501 -16.64 11.57 15.38
N ASN A 502 -16.10 12.22 14.33
CA ASN A 502 -15.05 13.24 14.39
C ASN A 502 -15.33 14.41 13.44
N ALA A 503 -16.52 14.97 13.52
CA ALA A 503 -16.97 16.04 12.62
C ALA A 503 -16.06 17.28 12.60
N GLU A 504 -15.47 17.65 13.76
CA GLU A 504 -14.53 18.77 13.88
C GLU A 504 -13.20 18.46 13.17
N GLY A 505 -12.68 17.25 13.32
CA GLY A 505 -11.48 16.79 12.62
C GLY A 505 -11.70 16.78 11.10
N VAL A 506 -12.82 16.23 10.63
CA VAL A 506 -13.17 16.26 9.20
C VAL A 506 -13.30 17.70 8.68
N ALA A 507 -13.90 18.61 9.46
CA ALA A 507 -14.00 20.01 9.08
C ALA A 507 -12.61 20.67 8.92
N SER A 508 -11.66 20.36 9.83
CA SER A 508 -10.27 20.82 9.70
C SER A 508 -9.59 20.26 8.44
N GLY A 509 -9.84 18.98 8.12
CA GLY A 509 -9.33 18.32 6.91
C GLY A 509 -9.87 18.96 5.63
N ILE A 510 -11.18 19.26 5.56
CA ILE A 510 -11.80 19.95 4.42
C ILE A 510 -11.21 21.37 4.25
N ALA A 511 -11.00 22.09 5.36
CA ALA A 511 -10.37 23.40 5.32
C ALA A 511 -8.92 23.34 4.78
N ALA A 512 -8.14 22.33 5.21
CA ALA A 512 -6.78 22.11 4.74
C ALA A 512 -6.72 21.59 3.29
N LEU A 513 -7.75 20.85 2.84
CA LEU A 513 -7.86 20.38 1.45
C LEU A 513 -8.03 21.54 0.45
N GLY A 514 -8.66 22.63 0.88
CA GLY A 514 -8.88 23.81 0.04
C GLY A 514 -9.91 23.62 -1.08
N GLY A 515 -10.75 22.59 -0.98
CA GLY A 515 -11.79 22.25 -1.94
C GLY A 515 -12.92 21.43 -1.33
N ALA A 516 -13.90 21.05 -2.15
CA ALA A 516 -15.02 20.25 -1.70
C ALA A 516 -14.57 18.81 -1.33
N ASP A 517 -15.23 18.20 -0.35
CA ASP A 517 -14.99 16.81 0.01
C ASP A 517 -15.67 15.85 -1.00
N ASN A 518 -15.07 15.72 -2.16
CA ASN A 518 -15.51 14.82 -3.23
C ASN A 518 -14.32 14.21 -4.00
N GLY A 519 -14.61 13.31 -4.93
CA GLY A 519 -13.59 12.61 -5.70
C GLY A 519 -12.88 13.43 -6.78
N GLY A 520 -13.35 14.62 -7.14
CA GLY A 520 -12.74 15.49 -8.14
C GLY A 520 -11.75 16.51 -7.57
N THR A 521 -11.68 16.66 -6.24
CA THR A 521 -10.78 17.63 -5.61
C THR A 521 -9.35 17.13 -5.62
N LYS A 522 -8.44 17.90 -6.21
CA LYS A 522 -7.00 17.61 -6.27
C LYS A 522 -6.35 17.69 -4.89
N LEU A 523 -5.36 16.83 -4.65
CA LEU A 523 -4.53 16.86 -3.45
C LEU A 523 -3.44 17.96 -3.56
N TRP A 524 -2.84 18.31 -2.42
CA TRP A 524 -1.78 19.34 -2.37
C TRP A 524 -0.65 19.12 -3.36
N TRP A 525 -0.21 17.87 -3.60
CA TRP A 525 0.87 17.55 -4.53
C TRP A 525 0.39 17.36 -5.98
N ASP A 526 -0.90 17.26 -6.22
CA ASP A 526 -1.51 17.08 -7.55
C ASP A 526 -1.66 18.45 -8.24
N LYS A 527 -0.60 18.90 -8.89
CA LYS A 527 -0.50 20.26 -9.44
C LYS A 527 -0.64 20.33 -10.96
N ARG A 528 -0.63 19.21 -11.65
CA ARG A 528 -0.76 19.21 -13.11
C ARG A 528 -2.22 19.34 -13.55
N ASP A 529 -2.43 20.01 -14.69
CA ASP A 529 -3.74 20.25 -15.29
C ASP A 529 -3.97 19.32 -16.50
N ARG A 530 -3.55 18.07 -16.35
CA ARG A 530 -3.75 17.03 -17.34
C ARG A 530 -4.55 15.89 -16.77
#